data_afdc2be211640e4cdbb3358e4e745b3f
#
_entry.id   afdc2be211640e4cdbb3358e4e745b3f
#
_cell.length_a   1.000
_cell.length_b   1.000
_cell.length_c   1.000
_cell.angle_alpha   90.00
_cell.angle_beta   90.00
_cell.angle_gamma   90.00
#
_symmetry.space_group_name_H-M   'P 1'
#
loop_
_entity.id
_entity.type
_entity.pdbx_description
1 polymer ?
#
loop_
_entity_poly.entity_id
_entity_poly.type
_entity_poly.pdbx_seq_one_letter_code
_entity_poly.pdbx_strand_id
1 'polypeptide(L)'
;EPGTDIVVAKTPFGHIGLMVCYDLRFPELALTLRAQGANILTAPAAFTYTTGQMHWQLLLQARAIDSQCHVLGAAQQGWHGEKRQTWGHAGATHSRGQILAITEAEGAQLITVPFDLQEQQAIRASMPLIQHRKLMTL
;
A
#
# COMPACT_ATOMS: atom_id res chain seq x y z
N GLU A 1 -5.42 -13.23 -16.31
CA GLU A 1 -6.83 -12.81 -16.35
C GLU A 1 -7.06 -11.74 -15.28
N PRO A 2 -7.71 -10.60 -15.61
CA PRO A 2 -7.99 -9.57 -14.62
C PRO A 2 -9.01 -10.10 -13.60
N GLY A 3 -8.77 -9.76 -12.32
CA GLY A 3 -9.72 -10.06 -11.24
C GLY A 3 -10.90 -9.11 -11.27
N THR A 4 -12.03 -9.56 -10.73
CA THR A 4 -13.26 -8.77 -10.57
C THR A 4 -13.62 -8.55 -9.10
N ASP A 5 -12.94 -9.26 -8.19
CA ASP A 5 -13.29 -9.27 -6.78
C ASP A 5 -12.31 -8.39 -5.95
N ILE A 6 -12.89 -7.67 -5.01
CA ILE A 6 -12.14 -6.93 -4.00
C ILE A 6 -12.02 -7.80 -2.76
N VAL A 7 -10.78 -8.11 -2.35
CA VAL A 7 -10.53 -9.12 -1.31
C VAL A 7 -9.89 -8.50 -0.08
N VAL A 8 -10.51 -8.72 1.09
CA VAL A 8 -9.94 -8.46 2.41
C VAL A 8 -9.77 -9.78 3.14
N ALA A 9 -8.53 -10.20 3.32
CA ALA A 9 -8.18 -11.41 4.06
C ALA A 9 -8.19 -11.13 5.57
N LYS A 10 -8.97 -11.92 6.33
CA LYS A 10 -8.99 -11.85 7.79
C LYS A 10 -7.85 -12.68 8.36
N THR A 11 -7.02 -12.08 9.19
CA THR A 11 -5.91 -12.75 9.88
C THR A 11 -5.95 -12.47 11.37
N PRO A 12 -5.25 -13.27 12.20
CA PRO A 12 -5.12 -12.96 13.63
C PRO A 12 -4.46 -11.62 13.95
N PHE A 13 -3.74 -11.03 12.98
CA PHE A 13 -2.97 -9.80 13.12
C PHE A 13 -3.66 -8.56 12.55
N GLY A 14 -4.86 -8.70 12.01
CA GLY A 14 -5.62 -7.65 11.35
C GLY A 14 -6.17 -8.09 10.00
N HIS A 15 -6.89 -7.19 9.34
CA HIS A 15 -7.50 -7.44 8.04
C HIS A 15 -6.63 -6.86 6.94
N ILE A 16 -6.22 -7.70 5.98
CA ILE A 16 -5.29 -7.36 4.91
C ILE A 16 -6.07 -7.17 3.61
N GLY A 17 -6.08 -5.95 3.08
CA GLY A 17 -6.60 -5.63 1.77
C GLY A 17 -5.56 -5.93 0.69
N LEU A 18 -5.96 -6.70 -0.32
CA LEU A 18 -5.07 -7.16 -1.38
C LEU A 18 -5.12 -6.22 -2.58
N MET A 19 -3.95 -5.67 -2.93
CA MET A 19 -3.69 -4.89 -4.14
C MET A 19 -2.46 -5.46 -4.84
N VAL A 20 -2.32 -5.26 -6.14
CA VAL A 20 -1.16 -5.71 -6.91
C VAL A 20 -0.66 -4.58 -7.81
N CYS A 21 0.59 -4.16 -7.62
CA CYS A 21 1.36 -3.33 -8.54
C CYS A 21 0.61 -2.09 -9.05
N TYR A 22 0.02 -2.18 -10.23
CA TYR A 22 -0.69 -1.08 -10.89
C TYR A 22 -1.93 -0.59 -10.12
N ASP A 23 -2.49 -1.44 -9.27
CA ASP A 23 -3.65 -1.12 -8.42
C ASP A 23 -3.39 0.06 -7.48
N LEU A 24 -2.13 0.31 -7.12
CA LEU A 24 -1.75 1.49 -6.34
C LEU A 24 -2.16 2.82 -7.00
N ARG A 25 -2.41 2.85 -8.30
CA ARG A 25 -2.85 4.05 -9.00
C ARG A 25 -4.31 4.40 -8.80
N PHE A 26 -5.09 3.46 -8.28
CA PHE A 26 -6.53 3.59 -8.13
C PHE A 26 -6.89 3.79 -6.64
N PRO A 27 -7.09 5.05 -6.19
CA PRO A 27 -7.48 5.33 -4.81
C PRO A 27 -8.81 4.67 -4.42
N GLU A 28 -9.71 4.47 -5.39
CA GLU A 28 -11.01 3.85 -5.19
C GLU A 28 -10.90 2.44 -4.63
N LEU A 29 -9.93 1.65 -5.11
CA LEU A 29 -9.69 0.31 -4.61
C LEU A 29 -9.24 0.33 -3.15
N ALA A 30 -8.27 1.18 -2.81
CA ALA A 30 -7.78 1.32 -1.44
C ALA A 30 -8.89 1.76 -0.47
N LEU A 31 -9.73 2.70 -0.91
CA LEU A 31 -10.88 3.19 -0.13
C LEU A 31 -11.94 2.11 0.06
N THR A 32 -12.20 1.30 -0.98
CA THR A 32 -13.16 0.19 -0.90
C THR A 32 -12.65 -0.91 0.03
N LEU A 33 -11.37 -1.30 -0.07
CA LEU A 33 -10.74 -2.24 0.85
C LEU A 33 -10.83 -1.74 2.30
N ARG A 34 -10.58 -0.44 2.52
CA ARG A 34 -10.74 0.19 3.83
C ARG A 34 -12.19 0.12 4.33
N ALA A 35 -13.18 0.37 3.46
CA ALA A 35 -14.60 0.30 3.81
C ALA A 35 -15.02 -1.14 4.16
N GLN A 36 -14.39 -2.14 3.56
CA GLN A 36 -14.56 -3.57 3.88
C GLN A 36 -13.78 -4.00 5.15
N GLY A 37 -13.14 -3.07 5.85
CA GLY A 37 -12.50 -3.32 7.13
C GLY A 37 -10.99 -3.54 7.10
N ALA A 38 -10.32 -3.34 5.98
CA ALA A 38 -8.86 -3.47 5.93
C ALA A 38 -8.16 -2.53 6.92
N ASN A 39 -7.12 -3.06 7.56
CA ASN A 39 -6.18 -2.33 8.42
C ASN A 39 -4.84 -2.13 7.72
N ILE A 40 -4.46 -3.10 6.92
CA ILE A 40 -3.22 -3.17 6.17
C ILE A 40 -3.56 -3.34 4.70
N LEU A 41 -2.87 -2.65 3.81
CA LEU A 41 -2.91 -2.87 2.36
C LEU A 41 -1.58 -3.46 1.92
N THR A 42 -1.62 -4.48 1.06
CA THR A 42 -0.42 -5.06 0.46
C THR A 42 -0.39 -4.75 -1.03
N ALA A 43 0.79 -4.42 -1.55
CA ALA A 43 1.00 -4.11 -2.95
C ALA A 43 2.32 -4.70 -3.47
N PRO A 44 2.37 -6.03 -3.71
CA PRO A 44 3.52 -6.61 -4.41
C PRO A 44 3.61 -6.01 -5.82
N ALA A 45 4.83 -5.63 -6.25
CA ALA A 45 5.00 -4.84 -7.45
C ALA A 45 6.35 -5.07 -8.16
N ALA A 46 6.36 -4.73 -9.44
CA ALA A 46 7.54 -4.63 -10.29
C ALA A 46 7.48 -3.35 -11.14
N PHE A 47 7.42 -2.18 -10.48
CA PHE A 47 7.39 -0.90 -11.19
C PHE A 47 8.63 -0.75 -12.05
N THR A 48 8.47 -0.29 -13.28
CA THR A 48 9.61 0.07 -14.13
C THR A 48 10.46 1.14 -13.45
N TYR A 49 11.76 1.13 -13.71
CA TYR A 49 12.71 2.02 -13.05
C TYR A 49 12.27 3.49 -13.08
N THR A 50 11.95 4.01 -14.25
CA THR A 50 11.55 5.42 -14.43
C THR A 50 10.28 5.79 -13.66
N THR A 51 9.23 4.98 -13.79
CA THR A 51 7.96 5.30 -13.09
C THR A 51 8.04 4.97 -11.60
N GLY A 52 8.84 3.99 -11.20
CA GLY A 52 9.08 3.67 -9.81
C GLY A 52 9.78 4.80 -9.08
N GLN A 53 10.83 5.34 -9.67
CA GLN A 53 11.56 6.49 -9.12
C GLN A 53 10.66 7.70 -8.84
N MET A 54 9.73 7.98 -9.73
CA MET A 54 8.84 9.15 -9.61
C MET A 54 7.61 8.89 -8.73
N HIS A 55 7.05 7.67 -8.77
CA HIS A 55 5.69 7.45 -8.27
C HIS A 55 5.60 6.46 -7.09
N TRP A 56 6.54 5.50 -6.97
CA TRP A 56 6.39 4.39 -6.04
C TRP A 56 6.14 4.83 -4.61
N GLN A 57 7.05 5.59 -4.05
CA GLN A 57 6.97 6.04 -2.67
C GLN A 57 5.75 6.96 -2.45
N LEU A 58 5.50 7.89 -3.38
CA LEU A 58 4.34 8.79 -3.31
C LEU A 58 3.02 8.01 -3.29
N LEU A 59 2.91 6.95 -4.10
CA LEU A 59 1.70 6.14 -4.14
C LEU A 59 1.49 5.34 -2.85
N LEU A 60 2.56 4.76 -2.28
CA LEU A 60 2.45 4.09 -0.97
C LEU A 60 1.94 5.06 0.10
N GLN A 61 2.51 6.26 0.17
CA GLN A 61 2.13 7.29 1.12
C GLN A 61 0.69 7.79 0.89
N ALA A 62 0.33 8.06 -0.36
CA ALA A 62 -1.01 8.50 -0.73
C ALA A 62 -2.06 7.44 -0.33
N ARG A 63 -1.84 6.16 -0.68
CA ARG A 63 -2.77 5.09 -0.29
C ARG A 63 -2.90 4.95 1.22
N ALA A 64 -1.80 5.12 1.96
CA ALA A 64 -1.83 5.08 3.42
C ALA A 64 -2.66 6.23 4.00
N ILE A 65 -2.50 7.45 3.49
CA ILE A 65 -3.23 8.63 3.96
C ILE A 65 -4.71 8.55 3.60
N ASP A 66 -5.03 8.27 2.34
CA ASP A 66 -6.40 8.23 1.84
C ASP A 66 -7.25 7.19 2.56
N SER A 67 -6.69 5.99 2.74
CA SER A 67 -7.39 4.86 3.36
C SER A 67 -7.24 4.80 4.88
N GLN A 68 -6.29 5.51 5.46
CA GLN A 68 -5.88 5.37 6.86
C GLN A 68 -5.53 3.89 7.20
N CYS A 69 -4.91 3.20 6.25
CA CYS A 69 -4.35 1.86 6.41
C CYS A 69 -2.83 1.93 6.41
N HIS A 70 -2.18 0.98 7.10
CA HIS A 70 -0.76 0.73 6.85
C HIS A 70 -0.59 0.14 5.45
N VAL A 71 0.49 0.48 4.74
CA VAL A 71 0.74 -0.03 3.40
C VAL A 71 2.07 -0.77 3.35
N LEU A 72 2.06 -2.01 2.86
CA LEU A 72 3.23 -2.84 2.64
C LEU A 72 3.44 -3.04 1.14
N GLY A 73 4.50 -2.48 0.60
CA GLY A 73 4.88 -2.61 -0.79
C GLY A 73 6.10 -3.52 -0.96
N ALA A 74 5.90 -4.79 -1.27
CA ALA A 74 6.99 -5.67 -1.68
C ALA A 74 7.35 -5.38 -3.14
N ALA A 75 8.60 -5.00 -3.43
CA ALA A 75 8.98 -4.52 -4.74
C ALA A 75 10.17 -5.29 -5.31
N GLN A 76 10.01 -5.80 -6.52
CA GLN A 76 11.11 -6.39 -7.27
C GLN A 76 12.06 -5.30 -7.74
N GLN A 77 13.36 -5.57 -7.68
CA GLN A 77 14.41 -4.63 -8.10
C GLN A 77 15.39 -5.26 -9.08
N GLY A 78 16.12 -4.39 -9.77
CA GLY A 78 17.24 -4.79 -10.63
C GLY A 78 16.85 -5.06 -12.07
N TRP A 79 17.79 -5.66 -12.79
CA TRP A 79 17.63 -6.00 -14.20
C TRP A 79 16.95 -7.36 -14.39
N HIS A 80 15.98 -7.42 -15.26
CA HIS A 80 15.28 -8.62 -15.71
C HIS A 80 15.65 -8.88 -17.17
N GLY A 81 16.70 -9.66 -17.37
CA GLY A 81 17.36 -9.78 -18.67
C GLY A 81 18.05 -8.46 -19.05
N GLU A 82 18.20 -8.22 -20.37
CA GLU A 82 18.97 -7.08 -20.89
C GLU A 82 18.16 -5.79 -21.09
N LYS A 83 16.82 -5.86 -21.03
CA LYS A 83 15.93 -4.80 -21.52
C LYS A 83 15.05 -4.17 -20.47
N ARG A 84 14.86 -4.81 -19.33
CA ARG A 84 13.91 -4.34 -18.31
C ARG A 84 14.57 -4.17 -16.96
N GLN A 85 14.47 -2.99 -16.40
CA GLN A 85 14.87 -2.70 -15.03
C GLN A 85 13.66 -2.32 -14.19
N THR A 86 13.60 -2.81 -12.96
CA THR A 86 12.59 -2.43 -11.97
C THR A 86 13.22 -1.63 -10.83
N TRP A 87 12.39 -0.76 -10.26
CA TRP A 87 12.83 0.25 -9.29
C TRP A 87 13.22 -0.36 -7.92
N GLY A 88 12.48 -1.37 -7.47
CA GLY A 88 12.65 -1.92 -6.12
C GLY A 88 12.09 -1.00 -5.05
N HIS A 89 12.87 -0.77 -4.00
CA HIS A 89 12.50 0.07 -2.86
C HIS A 89 11.24 -0.44 -2.15
N ALA A 90 11.23 -1.75 -1.82
CA ALA A 90 10.17 -2.30 -0.98
C ALA A 90 10.02 -1.45 0.29
N GLY A 91 8.78 -1.11 0.63
CA GLY A 91 8.53 -0.12 1.67
C GLY A 91 7.36 -0.47 2.57
N ALA A 92 7.41 0.04 3.78
CA ALA A 92 6.32 0.01 4.75
C ALA A 92 5.95 1.43 5.14
N THR A 93 4.66 1.76 5.03
CA THR A 93 4.14 3.10 5.29
C THR A 93 3.08 3.05 6.40
N HIS A 94 3.22 3.95 7.35
CA HIS A 94 2.25 4.15 8.42
C HIS A 94 0.94 4.73 7.88
N SER A 95 -0.17 4.47 8.55
CA SER A 95 -1.50 5.00 8.19
C SER A 95 -1.63 6.53 8.17
N ARG A 96 -0.63 7.25 8.68
CA ARG A 96 -0.47 8.71 8.55
C ARG A 96 0.40 9.13 7.36
N GLY A 97 0.86 8.18 6.53
CA GLY A 97 1.71 8.45 5.37
C GLY A 97 3.20 8.52 5.66
N GLN A 98 3.64 8.34 6.90
CA GLN A 98 5.05 8.28 7.26
C GLN A 98 5.67 6.98 6.73
N ILE A 99 6.81 7.08 6.05
CA ILE A 99 7.62 5.90 5.70
C ILE A 99 8.26 5.35 6.98
N LEU A 100 7.91 4.12 7.33
CA LEU A 100 8.48 3.42 8.48
C LEU A 100 9.81 2.74 8.14
N ALA A 101 9.86 2.15 6.96
CA ALA A 101 11.08 1.57 6.41
C ALA A 101 10.97 1.49 4.89
N ILE A 102 12.11 1.55 4.22
CA ILE A 102 12.26 1.36 2.77
C ILE A 102 13.60 0.66 2.51
N THR A 103 13.62 -0.29 1.59
CA THR A 103 14.87 -0.95 1.19
C THR A 103 15.67 -0.05 0.27
N GLU A 104 16.99 -0.16 0.33
CA GLU A 104 17.89 0.44 -0.64
C GLU A 104 18.12 -0.48 -1.85
N ALA A 105 18.80 0.03 -2.85
CA ALA A 105 18.71 -0.42 -4.23
C ALA A 105 19.37 -1.77 -4.58
N GLU A 106 19.99 -2.56 -3.67
CA GLU A 106 20.69 -3.77 -4.11
C GLU A 106 20.43 -5.01 -3.23
N GLY A 107 20.23 -6.14 -3.91
CA GLY A 107 20.07 -7.46 -3.29
C GLY A 107 18.69 -7.72 -2.68
N ALA A 108 18.45 -8.97 -2.30
CA ALA A 108 17.22 -9.33 -1.61
C ALA A 108 17.28 -8.83 -0.16
N GLN A 109 16.28 -8.07 0.25
CA GLN A 109 16.21 -7.48 1.58
C GLN A 109 14.87 -7.78 2.25
N LEU A 110 14.89 -7.89 3.57
CA LEU A 110 13.71 -8.02 4.41
C LEU A 110 13.66 -6.83 5.36
N ILE A 111 12.50 -6.18 5.43
CA ILE A 111 12.22 -5.17 6.44
C ILE A 111 11.12 -5.66 7.36
N THR A 112 11.23 -5.32 8.64
CA THR A 112 10.21 -5.60 9.65
C THR A 112 9.86 -4.31 10.36
N VAL A 113 8.56 -4.03 10.46
CA VAL A 113 8.05 -2.82 11.13
C VAL A 113 6.92 -3.18 12.08
N PRO A 114 6.82 -2.53 13.24
CA PRO A 114 5.67 -2.69 14.10
C PRO A 114 4.46 -1.96 13.54
N PHE A 115 3.27 -2.55 13.70
CA PHE A 115 1.99 -1.88 13.47
C PHE A 115 1.16 -1.89 14.75
N ASP A 116 0.66 -0.72 15.15
CA ASP A 116 -0.27 -0.58 16.25
C ASP A 116 -1.69 -0.32 15.70
N LEU A 117 -2.55 -1.33 15.81
CA LEU A 117 -3.93 -1.23 15.36
C LEU A 117 -4.79 -0.36 16.30
N GLN A 118 -4.40 -0.20 17.57
CA GLN A 118 -5.11 0.69 18.50
C GLN A 118 -4.81 2.14 18.17
N GLU A 119 -3.53 2.47 17.90
CA GLU A 119 -3.15 3.77 17.38
C GLU A 119 -3.89 4.09 16.08
N GLN A 120 -3.94 3.14 15.15
CA GLN A 120 -4.67 3.31 13.89
C GLN A 120 -6.16 3.63 14.12
N GLN A 121 -6.80 2.95 15.07
CA GLN A 121 -8.19 3.24 15.43
C GLN A 121 -8.36 4.64 16.00
N ALA A 122 -7.45 5.09 16.86
CA ALA A 122 -7.43 6.45 17.39
C ALA A 122 -7.28 7.51 16.28
N ILE A 123 -6.40 7.26 15.30
CA ILE A 123 -6.24 8.11 14.10
C ILE A 123 -7.57 8.21 13.34
N ARG A 124 -8.22 7.09 13.09
CA ARG A 124 -9.50 7.02 12.38
C ARG A 124 -10.63 7.73 13.12
N ALA A 125 -10.63 7.65 14.45
CA ALA A 125 -11.61 8.35 15.29
C ALA A 125 -11.37 9.86 15.30
N SER A 126 -10.12 10.31 15.36
CA SER A 126 -9.76 11.73 15.36
C SER A 126 -9.99 12.43 14.03
N MET A 127 -9.91 11.69 12.92
CA MET A 127 -10.14 12.19 11.56
C MET A 127 -10.96 11.17 10.75
N PRO A 128 -12.30 11.15 10.91
CA PRO A 128 -13.15 10.12 10.32
C PRO A 128 -13.42 10.35 8.83
N LEU A 129 -12.40 10.20 7.99
CA LEU A 129 -12.42 10.52 6.54
C LEU A 129 -13.57 9.82 5.80
N ILE A 130 -13.84 8.55 6.10
CA ILE A 130 -14.93 7.81 5.45
C ILE A 130 -16.29 8.45 5.74
N GLN A 131 -16.51 8.95 6.97
CA GLN A 131 -17.77 9.58 7.36
C GLN A 131 -17.92 10.98 6.74
N HIS A 132 -16.79 11.67 6.53
CA HIS A 132 -16.78 13.00 5.91
C HIS A 132 -16.95 12.94 4.37
N ARG A 133 -16.74 11.78 3.78
CA ARG A 133 -16.85 11.60 2.34
C ARG A 133 -18.31 11.74 1.90
N LYS A 134 -18.58 12.71 1.01
CA LYS A 134 -19.92 13.00 0.47
C LYS A 134 -20.17 12.37 -0.90
N LEU A 135 -19.10 12.21 -1.70
CA LEU A 135 -19.20 11.58 -2.99
C LEU A 135 -19.16 10.06 -2.80
N MET A 136 -20.22 9.41 -3.21
CA MET A 136 -20.23 7.96 -3.39
C MET A 136 -19.38 7.62 -4.62
N THR A 137 -18.67 6.52 -4.58
CA THR A 137 -17.95 6.02 -5.75
C THR A 137 -18.93 5.81 -6.91
N LEU A 138 -18.47 6.22 -8.08
CA LEU A 138 -19.17 5.98 -9.35
C LEU A 138 -19.27 4.49 -9.63
#